data_0f57ebbc156bbf555653118a860ac950
#
_entry.id   0f57ebbc156bbf555653118a860ac950
#
_cell.length_a   1.000
_cell.length_b   1.000
_cell.length_c   1.000
_cell.angle_alpha   90.00
_cell.angle_beta   90.00
_cell.angle_gamma   90.00
#
_symmetry.space_group_name_H-M   'P 1'
#
loop_
_entity.id
_entity.type
_entity.pdbx_description
1 polymer ?
#
loop_
_entity_poly.entity_id
_entity_poly.type
_entity_poly.pdbx_seq_one_letter_code
_entity_poly.pdbx_strand_id
1 'polypeptide(L)'
;MEKLKNKYIFIALGALGALLLLYSTYALITDGSPTVKSIREHLNQANGYHKDSLFDKAIEPYQRALESDRSSGVANYNSGTNLLLKNYKDLKAGTGDPETVKGVYSDALAQLQSAASNATDKKLIASSKHNEALVHHLTDSLEKAAGAYKESLRKNPADHETRYNLAVVLYQLKNQQDQNQQQQQEQNQQQQQQEQQQQQEQNQQQEQQQQEQQQQNQDQQDKEQQQQQAQASQSEDDMSKENAERLLEAAMQDEKAVLEKVKREKNRSGKQKLQKNW
;
A
#
# COMPACT_ATOMS: atom_id res chain seq x y z
N MET A 1 19.71 -72.20 15.90
CA MET A 1 18.43 -71.89 15.27
C MET A 1 17.95 -70.46 15.61
N GLU A 2 18.15 -69.97 16.79
CA GLU A 2 17.67 -68.63 17.23
C GLU A 2 18.36 -67.45 16.48
N LYS A 3 19.66 -67.51 16.22
CA LYS A 3 20.41 -66.50 15.43
C LYS A 3 19.88 -66.37 13.97
N LEU A 4 19.43 -67.46 13.37
CA LEU A 4 18.83 -67.43 12.04
C LEU A 4 17.44 -66.75 12.06
N LYS A 5 16.61 -67.09 13.05
CA LYS A 5 15.30 -66.43 13.21
C LYS A 5 15.40 -64.96 13.37
N ASN A 6 16.34 -64.47 14.20
CA ASN A 6 16.55 -63.05 14.39
C ASN A 6 17.02 -62.34 13.10
N LYS A 7 17.92 -62.98 12.30
CA LYS A 7 18.33 -62.44 11.01
C LYS A 7 17.17 -62.26 10.04
N TYR A 8 16.24 -63.20 9.95
CA TYR A 8 15.08 -63.09 9.10
C TYR A 8 14.06 -62.06 9.60
N ILE A 9 13.97 -61.88 10.92
CA ILE A 9 13.13 -60.83 11.52
C ILE A 9 13.67 -59.44 11.14
N PHE A 10 15.01 -59.21 11.23
CA PHE A 10 15.59 -57.94 10.82
C PHE A 10 15.49 -57.65 9.33
N ILE A 11 15.61 -58.69 8.48
CA ILE A 11 15.39 -58.55 7.03
C ILE A 11 13.92 -58.19 6.72
N ALA A 12 12.97 -58.85 7.39
CA ALA A 12 11.57 -58.60 7.22
C ALA A 12 11.17 -57.20 7.70
N LEU A 13 11.71 -56.72 8.83
CA LEU A 13 11.50 -55.35 9.30
C LEU A 13 12.12 -54.31 8.37
N GLY A 14 13.28 -54.55 7.82
CA GLY A 14 13.92 -53.69 6.82
C GLY A 14 13.11 -53.61 5.53
N ALA A 15 12.59 -54.74 5.02
CA ALA A 15 11.72 -54.80 3.85
C ALA A 15 10.39 -54.09 4.08
N LEU A 16 9.81 -54.23 5.26
CA LEU A 16 8.58 -53.51 5.63
C LEU A 16 8.82 -51.98 5.70
N GLY A 17 9.94 -51.55 6.27
CA GLY A 17 10.33 -50.14 6.30
C GLY A 17 10.53 -49.55 4.90
N ALA A 18 11.19 -50.31 4.00
CA ALA A 18 11.33 -49.88 2.60
C ALA A 18 10.02 -49.78 1.86
N LEU A 19 9.10 -50.73 2.07
CA LEU A 19 7.73 -50.70 1.49
C LEU A 19 6.90 -49.50 1.99
N LEU A 20 7.02 -49.16 3.27
CA LEU A 20 6.35 -47.98 3.85
C LEU A 20 6.89 -46.67 3.26
N LEU A 21 8.21 -46.58 3.07
CA LEU A 21 8.83 -45.42 2.40
C LEU A 21 8.39 -45.33 0.93
N LEU A 22 8.40 -46.44 0.19
CA LEU A 22 7.90 -46.47 -1.20
C LEU A 22 6.43 -46.11 -1.30
N TYR A 23 5.59 -46.59 -0.38
CA TYR A 23 4.16 -46.22 -0.32
C TYR A 23 3.99 -44.74 0.00
N SER A 24 4.75 -44.19 0.95
CA SER A 24 4.66 -42.76 1.29
C SER A 24 5.10 -41.87 0.13
N THR A 25 6.18 -42.25 -0.60
CA THR A 25 6.61 -41.51 -1.80
C THR A 25 5.61 -41.66 -2.96
N TYR A 26 5.02 -42.83 -3.14
CA TYR A 26 3.96 -43.06 -4.12
C TYR A 26 2.71 -42.24 -3.83
N ALA A 27 2.25 -42.22 -2.57
CA ALA A 27 1.11 -41.39 -2.12
C ALA A 27 1.38 -39.88 -2.32
N LEU A 28 2.62 -39.42 -2.06
CA LEU A 28 3.04 -38.04 -2.32
C LEU A 28 3.00 -37.69 -3.81
N ILE A 29 3.32 -38.62 -4.70
CA ILE A 29 3.35 -38.40 -6.16
C ILE A 29 1.96 -38.48 -6.78
N THR A 30 1.09 -39.40 -6.33
CA THR A 30 -0.21 -39.66 -6.95
C THR A 30 -1.36 -38.81 -6.39
N ASP A 31 -1.39 -38.55 -5.09
CA ASP A 31 -2.50 -37.84 -4.44
C ASP A 31 -2.18 -36.39 -4.07
N GLY A 32 -1.00 -35.92 -4.36
CA GLY A 32 -0.44 -34.71 -3.75
C GLY A 32 -0.17 -34.94 -2.26
N SER A 33 0.72 -34.15 -1.64
CA SER A 33 0.91 -34.27 -0.20
C SER A 33 -0.46 -34.00 0.51
N PRO A 34 -0.78 -34.69 1.59
CA PRO A 34 -1.96 -34.40 2.40
C PRO A 34 -2.11 -32.92 2.75
N THR A 35 -0.96 -32.25 2.93
CA THR A 35 -0.85 -30.82 3.16
C THR A 35 -1.39 -29.98 1.99
N VAL A 36 -1.02 -30.32 0.74
CA VAL A 36 -1.47 -29.58 -0.46
C VAL A 36 -2.99 -29.73 -0.66
N LYS A 37 -3.52 -30.93 -0.43
CA LYS A 37 -4.97 -31.17 -0.51
C LYS A 37 -5.72 -30.36 0.56
N SER A 38 -5.23 -30.38 1.80
CA SER A 38 -5.79 -29.60 2.90
C SER A 38 -5.76 -28.08 2.63
N ILE A 39 -4.62 -27.54 2.13
CA ILE A 39 -4.52 -26.13 1.76
C ILE A 39 -5.58 -25.76 0.73
N ARG A 40 -5.73 -26.54 -0.33
CA ARG A 40 -6.70 -26.29 -1.40
C ARG A 40 -8.14 -26.31 -0.87
N GLU A 41 -8.48 -27.26 -0.01
CA GLU A 41 -9.81 -27.36 0.60
C GLU A 41 -10.12 -26.11 1.45
N HIS A 42 -9.20 -25.70 2.32
CA HIS A 42 -9.35 -24.52 3.13
C HIS A 42 -9.44 -23.23 2.30
N LEU A 43 -8.63 -23.10 1.26
CA LEU A 43 -8.69 -21.95 0.34
C LEU A 43 -10.03 -21.92 -0.42
N ASN A 44 -10.52 -23.05 -0.90
CA ASN A 44 -11.81 -23.11 -1.60
C ASN A 44 -12.97 -22.70 -0.67
N GLN A 45 -12.97 -23.19 0.56
CA GLN A 45 -13.96 -22.81 1.57
C GLN A 45 -13.90 -21.31 1.88
N ALA A 46 -12.70 -20.78 2.15
CA ALA A 46 -12.48 -19.37 2.43
C ALA A 46 -12.91 -18.47 1.26
N ASN A 47 -12.51 -18.84 0.05
CA ASN A 47 -12.85 -18.10 -1.17
C ASN A 47 -14.38 -18.12 -1.44
N GLY A 48 -15.08 -19.21 -1.08
CA GLY A 48 -16.52 -19.25 -1.11
C GLY A 48 -17.15 -18.20 -0.19
N TYR A 49 -16.76 -18.17 1.07
CA TYR A 49 -17.23 -17.15 2.02
C TYR A 49 -16.86 -15.73 1.58
N HIS A 50 -15.65 -15.52 1.09
CA HIS A 50 -15.21 -14.23 0.58
C HIS A 50 -16.07 -13.73 -0.59
N LYS A 51 -16.35 -14.60 -1.56
CA LYS A 51 -17.23 -14.31 -2.70
C LYS A 51 -18.64 -13.92 -2.27
N ASP A 52 -19.16 -14.54 -1.23
CA ASP A 52 -20.46 -14.23 -0.67
C ASP A 52 -20.45 -13.03 0.29
N SER A 53 -19.30 -12.31 0.37
CA SER A 53 -19.07 -11.17 1.28
C SER A 53 -19.25 -11.50 2.77
N LEU A 54 -19.09 -12.77 3.12
CA LEU A 54 -19.08 -13.29 4.50
C LEU A 54 -17.65 -13.27 5.05
N PHE A 55 -17.05 -12.08 5.08
CA PHE A 55 -15.63 -11.89 5.36
C PHE A 55 -15.19 -12.47 6.71
N ASP A 56 -16.02 -12.37 7.74
CA ASP A 56 -15.73 -12.94 9.06
C ASP A 56 -15.60 -14.46 9.01
N LYS A 57 -16.48 -15.14 8.27
CA LYS A 57 -16.45 -16.60 8.12
C LYS A 57 -15.27 -17.08 7.29
N ALA A 58 -14.69 -16.22 6.44
CA ALA A 58 -13.53 -16.55 5.64
C ALA A 58 -12.21 -16.54 6.43
N ILE A 59 -12.16 -15.85 7.58
CA ILE A 59 -10.92 -15.68 8.36
C ILE A 59 -10.34 -17.02 8.78
N GLU A 60 -11.13 -17.86 9.47
CA GLU A 60 -10.66 -19.14 10.01
C GLU A 60 -10.14 -20.10 8.92
N PRO A 61 -10.87 -20.35 7.81
CA PRO A 61 -10.34 -21.20 6.75
C PRO A 61 -9.08 -20.64 6.09
N TYR A 62 -8.93 -19.29 5.93
CA TYR A 62 -7.66 -18.71 5.47
C TYR A 62 -6.52 -18.96 6.45
N GLN A 63 -6.76 -18.82 7.75
CA GLN A 63 -5.76 -19.10 8.78
C GLN A 63 -5.31 -20.57 8.73
N ARG A 64 -6.21 -21.53 8.59
CA ARG A 64 -5.88 -22.96 8.45
C ARG A 64 -5.05 -23.24 7.19
N ALA A 65 -5.36 -22.56 6.08
CA ALA A 65 -4.53 -22.67 4.88
C ALA A 65 -3.11 -22.16 5.12
N LEU A 66 -2.96 -21.03 5.84
CA LEU A 66 -1.67 -20.43 6.18
C LEU A 66 -0.92 -21.22 7.27
N GLU A 67 -1.59 -21.90 8.18
CA GLU A 67 -0.96 -22.84 9.11
C GLU A 67 -0.29 -23.98 8.37
N SER A 68 -0.91 -24.44 7.28
CA SER A 68 -0.38 -25.52 6.44
C SER A 68 0.78 -25.04 5.53
N ASP A 69 0.71 -23.82 5.01
CA ASP A 69 1.79 -23.18 4.22
C ASP A 69 1.76 -21.66 4.40
N ARG A 70 2.61 -21.18 5.32
CA ARG A 70 2.76 -19.73 5.59
C ARG A 70 3.36 -18.95 4.43
N SER A 71 4.07 -19.63 3.54
CA SER A 71 4.71 -19.01 2.37
C SER A 71 3.81 -18.93 1.14
N SER A 72 2.61 -19.51 1.19
CA SER A 72 1.66 -19.48 0.06
C SER A 72 1.30 -18.05 -0.32
N GLY A 73 1.83 -17.56 -1.45
CA GLY A 73 1.53 -16.22 -1.95
C GLY A 73 0.03 -16.01 -2.21
N VAL A 74 -0.66 -17.04 -2.70
CA VAL A 74 -2.12 -16.99 -2.97
C VAL A 74 -2.92 -16.93 -1.67
N ALA A 75 -2.57 -17.76 -0.67
CA ALA A 75 -3.26 -17.76 0.62
C ALA A 75 -3.09 -16.43 1.34
N ASN A 76 -1.86 -15.91 1.35
CA ASN A 76 -1.56 -14.61 1.93
C ASN A 76 -2.31 -13.47 1.22
N TYR A 77 -2.34 -13.45 -0.12
CA TYR A 77 -3.08 -12.45 -0.89
C TYR A 77 -4.58 -12.48 -0.57
N ASN A 78 -5.20 -13.65 -0.62
CA ASN A 78 -6.63 -13.78 -0.40
C ASN A 78 -7.00 -13.44 1.04
N SER A 79 -6.21 -13.88 2.03
CA SER A 79 -6.40 -13.54 3.44
C SER A 79 -6.27 -12.03 3.68
N GLY A 80 -5.21 -11.41 3.19
CA GLY A 80 -4.98 -9.96 3.31
C GLY A 80 -6.08 -9.14 2.64
N THR A 81 -6.52 -9.55 1.45
CA THR A 81 -7.65 -8.91 0.74
C THR A 81 -8.96 -9.07 1.50
N ASN A 82 -9.20 -10.23 2.10
CA ASN A 82 -10.37 -10.47 2.93
C ASN A 82 -10.43 -9.56 4.16
N LEU A 83 -9.30 -9.41 4.85
CA LEU A 83 -9.17 -8.51 6.00
C LEU A 83 -9.36 -7.04 5.60
N LEU A 84 -8.79 -6.62 4.49
CA LEU A 84 -8.95 -5.27 3.94
C LEU A 84 -10.43 -4.96 3.65
N LEU A 85 -11.13 -5.84 2.94
CA LEU A 85 -12.53 -5.63 2.56
C LEU A 85 -13.48 -5.69 3.76
N LYS A 86 -13.22 -6.58 4.72
CA LYS A 86 -13.95 -6.62 6.00
C LYS A 86 -13.88 -5.27 6.70
N ASN A 87 -12.68 -4.75 6.91
CA ASN A 87 -12.46 -3.48 7.59
C ASN A 87 -13.08 -2.30 6.87
N TYR A 88 -12.93 -2.25 5.55
CA TYR A 88 -13.56 -1.21 4.74
C TYR A 88 -15.08 -1.24 4.88
N LYS A 89 -15.69 -2.44 4.91
CA LYS A 89 -17.13 -2.62 5.14
C LYS A 89 -17.56 -2.14 6.53
N ASP A 90 -16.80 -2.52 7.55
CA ASP A 90 -17.11 -2.16 8.95
C ASP A 90 -17.00 -0.65 9.18
N LEU A 91 -15.97 0.00 8.63
CA LEU A 91 -15.83 1.46 8.64
C LEU A 91 -16.99 2.16 7.94
N LYS A 92 -17.38 1.69 6.75
CA LYS A 92 -18.47 2.27 5.98
C LYS A 92 -19.82 2.10 6.68
N ALA A 93 -20.01 1.02 7.42
CA ALA A 93 -21.20 0.76 8.21
C ALA A 93 -21.22 1.52 9.56
N GLY A 94 -20.12 2.17 9.94
CA GLY A 94 -19.98 2.84 11.23
C GLY A 94 -19.92 1.87 12.42
N THR A 95 -19.62 0.60 12.17
CA THR A 95 -19.54 -0.47 13.18
C THR A 95 -18.12 -0.75 13.63
N GLY A 96 -17.11 -0.18 12.93
CA GLY A 96 -15.70 -0.37 13.24
C GLY A 96 -15.22 0.61 14.32
N ASP A 97 -14.66 0.08 15.43
CA ASP A 97 -13.88 0.88 16.37
C ASP A 97 -12.52 1.24 15.72
N PRO A 98 -12.11 2.54 15.75
CA PRO A 98 -10.90 3.00 15.05
C PRO A 98 -9.61 2.26 15.45
N GLU A 99 -9.45 1.89 16.73
CA GLU A 99 -8.25 1.17 17.19
C GLU A 99 -8.25 -0.29 16.70
N THR A 100 -9.39 -0.95 16.75
CA THR A 100 -9.56 -2.31 16.21
C THR A 100 -9.32 -2.32 14.71
N VAL A 101 -9.85 -1.35 13.99
CA VAL A 101 -9.66 -1.20 12.53
C VAL A 101 -8.18 -1.02 12.19
N LYS A 102 -7.44 -0.23 12.96
CA LYS A 102 -5.99 -0.03 12.78
C LYS A 102 -5.21 -1.34 12.94
N GLY A 103 -5.56 -2.16 13.95
CA GLY A 103 -4.95 -3.47 14.16
C GLY A 103 -5.17 -4.41 12.99
N VAL A 104 -6.41 -4.52 12.50
CA VAL A 104 -6.73 -5.42 11.37
C VAL A 104 -6.14 -4.93 10.04
N TYR A 105 -5.97 -3.62 9.83
CA TYR A 105 -5.20 -3.11 8.69
C TYR A 105 -3.71 -3.50 8.77
N SER A 106 -3.13 -3.56 9.97
CA SER A 106 -1.78 -4.08 10.17
C SER A 106 -1.65 -5.54 9.74
N ASP A 107 -2.63 -6.38 10.12
CA ASP A 107 -2.65 -7.79 9.74
C ASP A 107 -2.86 -7.97 8.22
N ALA A 108 -3.78 -7.20 7.64
CA ALA A 108 -3.97 -7.19 6.19
C ALA A 108 -2.68 -6.81 5.45
N LEU A 109 -1.98 -5.78 5.94
CA LEU A 109 -0.71 -5.32 5.38
C LEU A 109 0.36 -6.40 5.44
N ALA A 110 0.53 -7.07 6.59
CA ALA A 110 1.49 -8.16 6.77
C ALA A 110 1.25 -9.31 5.79
N GLN A 111 -0.02 -9.71 5.62
CA GLN A 111 -0.41 -10.75 4.66
C GLN A 111 -0.13 -10.33 3.20
N LEU A 112 -0.47 -9.09 2.81
CA LEU A 112 -0.25 -8.60 1.45
C LEU A 112 1.24 -8.46 1.12
N GLN A 113 2.06 -8.04 2.07
CA GLN A 113 3.52 -7.99 1.93
C GLN A 113 4.12 -9.38 1.80
N SER A 114 3.66 -10.34 2.61
CA SER A 114 4.04 -11.75 2.50
C SER A 114 3.66 -12.32 1.13
N ALA A 115 2.46 -12.00 0.64
CA ALA A 115 1.99 -12.40 -0.69
C ALA A 115 2.91 -11.88 -1.80
N ALA A 116 3.25 -10.59 -1.77
CA ALA A 116 4.13 -9.98 -2.77
C ALA A 116 5.55 -10.54 -2.75
N SER A 117 6.07 -10.91 -1.56
CA SER A 117 7.42 -11.44 -1.38
C SER A 117 7.55 -12.90 -1.79
N ASN A 118 6.51 -13.71 -1.58
CA ASN A 118 6.52 -15.14 -1.84
C ASN A 118 5.96 -15.51 -3.23
N ALA A 119 5.27 -14.60 -3.91
CA ALA A 119 4.72 -14.85 -5.23
C ALA A 119 5.79 -14.80 -6.33
N THR A 120 5.67 -15.69 -7.31
CA THR A 120 6.45 -15.69 -8.55
C THR A 120 5.67 -15.08 -9.72
N ASP A 121 4.34 -15.13 -9.65
CA ASP A 121 3.46 -14.54 -10.68
C ASP A 121 3.42 -13.01 -10.57
N LYS A 122 3.74 -12.34 -11.67
CA LYS A 122 3.77 -10.88 -11.74
C LYS A 122 2.41 -10.23 -11.45
N LYS A 123 1.31 -10.88 -11.84
CA LYS A 123 -0.04 -10.35 -11.58
C LYS A 123 -0.36 -10.42 -10.10
N LEU A 124 -0.04 -11.53 -9.45
CA LEU A 124 -0.26 -11.68 -8.01
C LEU A 124 0.58 -10.66 -7.21
N ILE A 125 1.85 -10.46 -7.61
CA ILE A 125 2.70 -9.42 -7.01
C ILE A 125 2.07 -8.04 -7.21
N ALA A 126 1.62 -7.71 -8.43
CA ALA A 126 0.98 -6.44 -8.72
C ALA A 126 -0.27 -6.21 -7.89
N SER A 127 -1.18 -7.19 -7.83
CA SER A 127 -2.41 -7.10 -7.04
C SER A 127 -2.14 -6.98 -5.54
N SER A 128 -1.13 -7.70 -5.03
CA SER A 128 -0.72 -7.59 -3.62
C SER A 128 -0.20 -6.20 -3.31
N LYS A 129 0.63 -5.62 -4.19
CA LYS A 129 1.15 -4.26 -4.05
C LYS A 129 0.08 -3.19 -4.22
N HIS A 130 -0.93 -3.42 -5.07
CA HIS A 130 -2.11 -2.55 -5.17
C HIS A 130 -2.88 -2.52 -3.85
N ASN A 131 -3.21 -3.67 -3.28
CA ASN A 131 -3.95 -3.74 -2.03
C ASN A 131 -3.12 -3.26 -0.83
N GLU A 132 -1.80 -3.49 -0.80
CA GLU A 132 -0.87 -2.88 0.16
C GLU A 132 -0.94 -1.35 0.10
N ALA A 133 -0.91 -0.78 -1.10
CA ALA A 133 -1.04 0.64 -1.31
C ALA A 133 -2.39 1.18 -0.85
N LEU A 134 -3.47 0.43 -1.08
CA LEU A 134 -4.80 0.80 -0.62
C LEU A 134 -4.88 0.82 0.91
N VAL A 135 -4.29 -0.14 1.61
CA VAL A 135 -4.18 -0.12 3.08
C VAL A 135 -3.43 1.14 3.54
N HIS A 136 -2.28 1.45 2.93
CA HIS A 136 -1.52 2.65 3.26
C HIS A 136 -2.31 3.94 2.99
N HIS A 137 -3.08 3.99 1.90
CA HIS A 137 -3.94 5.13 1.59
C HIS A 137 -5.05 5.30 2.63
N LEU A 138 -5.73 4.21 3.02
CA LEU A 138 -6.78 4.22 4.04
C LEU A 138 -6.26 4.57 5.46
N THR A 139 -4.97 4.38 5.70
CA THR A 139 -4.29 4.74 6.96
C THR A 139 -3.51 6.06 6.86
N ASP A 140 -3.81 6.89 5.88
CA ASP A 140 -3.18 8.20 5.62
C ASP A 140 -1.64 8.17 5.52
N SER A 141 -1.07 7.01 5.14
CA SER A 141 0.35 6.84 4.89
C SER A 141 0.65 7.08 3.40
N LEU A 142 0.42 8.30 2.92
CA LEU A 142 0.34 8.63 1.50
C LEU A 142 1.63 8.35 0.72
N GLU A 143 2.82 8.59 1.30
CA GLU A 143 4.11 8.30 0.67
C GLU A 143 4.29 6.80 0.44
N LYS A 144 3.92 5.98 1.44
CA LYS A 144 3.98 4.51 1.33
C LYS A 144 2.97 4.01 0.30
N ALA A 145 1.77 4.58 0.28
CA ALA A 145 0.75 4.28 -0.72
C ALA A 145 1.26 4.56 -2.14
N ALA A 146 1.82 5.75 -2.38
CA ALA A 146 2.40 6.10 -3.67
C ALA A 146 3.54 5.15 -4.09
N GLY A 147 4.41 4.78 -3.15
CA GLY A 147 5.48 3.81 -3.37
C GLY A 147 4.94 2.44 -3.81
N ALA A 148 3.99 1.89 -3.08
CA ALA A 148 3.41 0.58 -3.36
C ALA A 148 2.59 0.56 -4.67
N TYR A 149 1.82 1.63 -4.99
CA TYR A 149 1.16 1.75 -6.30
C TYR A 149 2.15 1.78 -7.47
N LYS A 150 3.26 2.51 -7.35
CA LYS A 150 4.33 2.51 -8.36
C LYS A 150 4.94 1.11 -8.53
N GLU A 151 5.11 0.36 -7.44
CA GLU A 151 5.59 -1.03 -7.50
C GLU A 151 4.59 -1.96 -8.19
N SER A 152 3.29 -1.82 -7.91
CA SER A 152 2.24 -2.53 -8.61
C SER A 152 2.29 -2.27 -10.11
N LEU A 153 2.35 -1.00 -10.53
CA LEU A 153 2.41 -0.60 -11.93
C LEU A 153 3.67 -1.08 -12.66
N ARG A 154 4.81 -1.21 -11.96
CA ARG A 154 6.01 -1.85 -12.55
C ARG A 154 5.78 -3.32 -12.92
N LYS A 155 4.90 -4.02 -12.19
CA LYS A 155 4.57 -5.42 -12.45
C LYS A 155 3.40 -5.58 -13.43
N ASN A 156 2.41 -4.68 -13.36
CA ASN A 156 1.24 -4.63 -14.25
C ASN A 156 0.99 -3.21 -14.76
N PRO A 157 1.69 -2.77 -15.82
CA PRO A 157 1.53 -1.41 -16.35
C PRO A 157 0.16 -1.11 -16.96
N ALA A 158 -0.66 -2.11 -17.25
CA ALA A 158 -1.97 -1.95 -17.86
C ALA A 158 -3.10 -1.69 -16.84
N ASP A 159 -2.78 -1.62 -15.55
CA ASP A 159 -3.76 -1.44 -14.49
C ASP A 159 -4.20 0.03 -14.37
N HIS A 160 -5.38 0.33 -14.93
CA HIS A 160 -5.96 1.67 -14.92
C HIS A 160 -6.41 2.11 -13.52
N GLU A 161 -6.90 1.18 -12.71
CA GLU A 161 -7.35 1.46 -11.34
C GLU A 161 -6.17 1.88 -10.46
N THR A 162 -5.08 1.12 -10.51
CA THR A 162 -3.85 1.46 -9.80
C THR A 162 -3.30 2.83 -10.22
N ARG A 163 -3.37 3.18 -11.51
CA ARG A 163 -2.95 4.51 -11.98
C ARG A 163 -3.82 5.63 -11.44
N TYR A 164 -5.13 5.43 -11.48
CA TYR A 164 -6.06 6.40 -10.93
C TYR A 164 -5.81 6.62 -9.43
N ASN A 165 -5.70 5.54 -8.66
CA ASN A 165 -5.44 5.62 -7.22
C ASN A 165 -4.08 6.29 -6.91
N LEU A 166 -3.05 6.02 -7.71
CA LEU A 166 -1.76 6.70 -7.60
C LEU A 166 -1.90 8.22 -7.84
N ALA A 167 -2.65 8.62 -8.87
CA ALA A 167 -2.87 10.04 -9.16
C ALA A 167 -3.59 10.74 -8.00
N VAL A 168 -4.62 10.09 -7.42
CA VAL A 168 -5.33 10.61 -6.23
C VAL A 168 -4.37 10.79 -5.05
N VAL A 169 -3.55 9.79 -4.76
CA VAL A 169 -2.58 9.88 -3.65
C VAL A 169 -1.53 10.97 -3.88
N LEU A 170 -1.03 11.11 -5.10
CA LEU A 170 -0.07 12.17 -5.44
C LEU A 170 -0.68 13.57 -5.29
N TYR A 171 -1.94 13.73 -5.66
CA TYR A 171 -2.68 14.98 -5.44
C TYR A 171 -2.84 15.29 -3.95
N GLN A 172 -3.20 14.30 -3.14
CA GLN A 172 -3.31 14.47 -1.69
C GLN A 172 -1.97 14.85 -1.05
N LEU A 173 -0.87 14.18 -1.44
CA LEU A 173 0.49 14.50 -0.98
C LEU A 173 0.87 15.94 -1.31
N LYS A 174 0.56 16.38 -2.52
CA LYS A 174 0.82 17.76 -2.94
C LYS A 174 0.06 18.76 -2.06
N ASN A 175 -1.23 18.51 -1.82
CA ASN A 175 -2.04 19.38 -0.97
C ASN A 175 -1.53 19.43 0.48
N GLN A 176 -1.11 18.29 1.04
CA GLN A 176 -0.50 18.26 2.38
C GLN A 176 0.80 19.09 2.44
N GLN A 177 1.64 18.98 1.41
CA GLN A 177 2.88 19.76 1.35
C GLN A 177 2.61 21.27 1.27
N ASP A 178 1.63 21.66 0.45
CA ASP A 178 1.25 23.06 0.29
C ASP A 178 0.67 23.63 1.59
N GLN A 179 -0.20 22.88 2.28
CA GLN A 179 -0.74 23.26 3.60
C GLN A 179 0.37 23.41 4.66
N ASN A 180 1.32 22.48 4.70
CA ASN A 180 2.44 22.55 5.63
C ASN A 180 3.33 23.76 5.35
N GLN A 181 3.56 24.11 4.09
CA GLN A 181 4.32 25.31 3.71
C GLN A 181 3.60 26.59 4.13
N GLN A 182 2.26 26.65 3.95
CA GLN A 182 1.47 27.80 4.39
C GLN A 182 1.53 27.96 5.92
N GLN A 183 1.36 26.87 6.68
CA GLN A 183 1.45 26.91 8.13
C GLN A 183 2.83 27.37 8.62
N GLN A 184 3.90 26.92 7.97
CA GLN A 184 5.26 27.39 8.30
C GLN A 184 5.44 28.87 7.97
N GLN A 185 4.89 29.36 6.87
CA GLN A 185 4.94 30.78 6.53
C GLN A 185 4.16 31.63 7.53
N GLU A 186 2.98 31.19 7.94
CA GLU A 186 2.16 31.87 8.95
C GLU A 186 2.87 31.88 10.32
N GLN A 187 3.48 30.77 10.74
CA GLN A 187 4.27 30.73 11.97
C GLN A 187 5.47 31.66 11.92
N ASN A 188 6.19 31.70 10.81
CA ASN A 188 7.32 32.60 10.65
C ASN A 188 6.89 34.08 10.64
N GLN A 189 5.72 34.39 10.03
CA GLN A 189 5.18 35.75 10.08
C GLN A 189 4.74 36.15 11.50
N GLN A 190 4.11 35.23 12.23
CA GLN A 190 3.74 35.48 13.64
C GLN A 190 4.97 35.67 14.52
N GLN A 191 6.03 34.87 14.30
CA GLN A 191 7.28 35.03 15.02
C GLN A 191 7.94 36.38 14.72
N GLN A 192 8.00 36.78 13.44
CA GLN A 192 8.50 38.09 13.05
C GLN A 192 7.67 39.26 13.62
N GLN A 193 6.34 39.09 13.67
CA GLN A 193 5.48 40.09 14.32
C GLN A 193 5.70 40.17 15.82
N GLN A 194 5.91 39.03 16.50
CA GLN A 194 6.23 39.02 17.93
C GLN A 194 7.62 39.64 18.19
N GLU A 195 8.62 39.34 17.38
CA GLU A 195 9.94 39.97 17.50
C GLU A 195 9.89 41.47 17.21
N GLN A 196 9.09 41.87 16.21
CA GLN A 196 8.86 43.30 15.96
C GLN A 196 8.11 43.99 17.08
N GLN A 197 7.11 43.32 17.69
CA GLN A 197 6.42 43.86 18.86
C GLN A 197 7.35 44.00 20.07
N GLN A 198 8.19 42.99 20.33
CA GLN A 198 9.19 43.08 21.41
C GLN A 198 10.25 44.19 21.15
N GLN A 199 10.67 44.34 19.90
CA GLN A 199 11.56 45.47 19.55
C GLN A 199 10.83 46.82 19.64
N GLN A 200 9.54 46.88 19.28
CA GLN A 200 8.76 48.11 19.46
C GLN A 200 8.52 48.43 20.93
N GLU A 201 8.26 47.44 21.77
CA GLU A 201 8.13 47.66 23.22
C GLU A 201 9.44 48.13 23.85
N GLN A 202 10.58 47.58 23.42
CA GLN A 202 11.89 48.05 23.85
C GLN A 202 12.19 49.49 23.37
N ASN A 203 11.81 49.79 22.10
CA ASN A 203 11.97 51.16 21.58
C ASN A 203 10.97 52.13 22.19
N GLN A 204 9.74 51.70 22.48
CA GLN A 204 8.76 52.55 23.21
C GLN A 204 9.19 52.88 24.62
N GLN A 205 9.89 51.97 25.32
CA GLN A 205 10.51 52.32 26.63
C GLN A 205 11.64 53.31 26.49
N GLN A 206 12.38 53.31 25.37
CA GLN A 206 13.36 54.33 25.08
C GLN A 206 12.76 55.64 24.53
N GLU A 207 11.66 55.50 23.72
CA GLU A 207 11.01 56.67 23.09
C GLU A 207 10.02 57.41 24.02
N GLN A 208 9.52 56.76 25.08
CA GLN A 208 8.75 57.50 26.10
C GLN A 208 9.55 58.62 26.73
N GLN A 209 10.85 58.61 26.59
CA GLN A 209 11.72 59.73 26.94
C GLN A 209 11.91 60.78 25.81
N GLN A 210 11.48 60.48 24.56
CA GLN A 210 11.64 61.41 23.42
C GLN A 210 10.34 61.81 22.71
N GLN A 211 9.17 61.37 23.19
CA GLN A 211 7.92 61.34 22.41
C GLN A 211 6.92 62.47 22.64
N GLU A 212 7.29 63.63 22.85
CA GLU A 212 6.30 64.74 22.69
C GLU A 212 6.23 65.34 21.27
N GLN A 213 7.03 64.87 20.28
CA GLN A 213 7.09 65.56 18.98
C GLN A 213 6.69 64.81 17.68
N GLN A 214 6.24 63.54 17.69
CA GLN A 214 6.01 62.85 16.40
C GLN A 214 4.65 62.14 16.20
N GLN A 215 3.56 62.64 16.77
CA GLN A 215 2.26 61.97 16.71
C GLN A 215 1.42 62.17 15.42
N GLN A 216 1.95 62.70 14.32
CA GLN A 216 1.09 63.02 13.15
C GLN A 216 1.31 62.22 11.84
N ASN A 217 2.18 61.24 11.74
CA ASN A 217 2.47 60.59 10.44
C ASN A 217 2.14 59.11 10.27
N GLN A 218 1.33 58.49 11.14
CA GLN A 218 1.18 57.01 11.13
C GLN A 218 -0.11 56.43 10.50
N ASP A 219 -1.07 57.25 10.03
CA ASP A 219 -2.38 56.73 9.58
C ASP A 219 -2.47 56.28 8.09
N GLN A 220 -1.42 56.36 7.29
CA GLN A 220 -1.50 56.02 5.87
C GLN A 220 -0.92 54.68 5.43
N GLN A 221 -0.17 53.94 6.24
CA GLN A 221 0.45 52.68 5.81
C GLN A 221 -0.37 51.40 5.99
N ASP A 222 -1.40 51.40 6.84
CA ASP A 222 -2.14 50.18 7.14
C ASP A 222 -3.20 49.75 6.08
N LYS A 223 -3.53 50.65 5.14
CA LYS A 223 -4.51 50.37 4.09
C LYS A 223 -3.96 49.60 2.87
N GLU A 224 -2.66 49.64 2.60
CA GLU A 224 -2.09 48.98 1.45
C GLU A 224 -1.78 47.48 1.66
N GLN A 225 -1.53 47.04 2.90
CA GLN A 225 -1.23 45.63 3.21
C GLN A 225 -2.45 44.69 3.09
N GLN A 226 -3.67 45.17 3.34
CA GLN A 226 -4.86 44.33 3.25
C GLN A 226 -5.28 44.01 1.80
N GLN A 227 -4.90 44.83 0.81
CA GLN A 227 -5.20 44.54 -0.59
C GLN A 227 -4.23 43.54 -1.25
N GLN A 228 -2.99 43.44 -0.77
CA GLN A 228 -2.03 42.45 -1.32
C GLN A 228 -2.29 41.02 -0.84
N GLN A 229 -2.81 40.82 0.38
CA GLN A 229 -3.13 39.48 0.88
C GLN A 229 -4.34 38.82 0.18
N ALA A 230 -5.32 39.61 -0.28
CA ALA A 230 -6.47 39.07 -1.00
C ALA A 230 -6.16 38.63 -2.44
N GLN A 231 -5.12 39.19 -3.06
CA GLN A 231 -4.68 38.78 -4.41
C GLN A 231 -3.74 37.57 -4.42
N ALA A 232 -2.95 37.37 -3.35
CA ALA A 232 -2.05 36.22 -3.25
C ALA A 232 -2.77 34.89 -3.10
N SER A 233 -3.88 34.85 -2.34
CA SER A 233 -4.66 33.61 -2.13
C SER A 233 -5.38 33.08 -3.38
N GLN A 234 -5.78 33.94 -4.30
CA GLN A 234 -6.40 33.51 -5.56
C GLN A 234 -5.40 32.94 -6.57
N SER A 235 -4.16 33.46 -6.60
CA SER A 235 -3.13 32.98 -7.52
C SER A 235 -2.52 31.63 -7.06
N GLU A 236 -2.55 31.31 -5.77
CA GLU A 236 -2.05 30.04 -5.24
C GLU A 236 -2.99 28.85 -5.54
N ASP A 237 -4.30 29.06 -5.52
CA ASP A 237 -5.30 28.04 -5.85
C ASP A 237 -5.24 27.63 -7.34
N ASP A 238 -5.01 28.59 -8.24
CA ASP A 238 -4.87 28.32 -9.68
C ASP A 238 -3.55 27.60 -10.00
N MET A 239 -2.42 27.95 -9.32
CA MET A 239 -1.16 27.24 -9.48
C MET A 239 -1.22 25.80 -8.94
N SER A 240 -1.99 25.54 -7.89
CA SER A 240 -2.19 24.21 -7.31
C SER A 240 -2.92 23.28 -8.29
N LYS A 241 -3.97 23.77 -8.97
CA LYS A 241 -4.71 23.01 -9.99
C LYS A 241 -3.85 22.69 -11.22
N GLU A 242 -3.12 23.68 -11.74
CA GLU A 242 -2.22 23.47 -12.89
C GLU A 242 -1.11 22.47 -12.59
N ASN A 243 -0.55 22.48 -11.37
CA ASN A 243 0.46 21.49 -10.97
C ASN A 243 -0.12 20.08 -10.80
N ALA A 244 -1.35 19.93 -10.31
CA ALA A 244 -2.05 18.65 -10.24
C ALA A 244 -2.32 18.07 -11.65
N GLU A 245 -2.75 18.91 -12.61
CA GLU A 245 -2.95 18.51 -14.00
C GLU A 245 -1.62 18.10 -14.67
N ARG A 246 -0.52 18.82 -14.44
CA ARG A 246 0.81 18.45 -14.95
C ARG A 246 1.32 17.12 -14.39
N LEU A 247 1.07 16.84 -13.09
CA LEU A 247 1.42 15.56 -12.46
C LEU A 247 0.60 14.40 -13.05
N LEU A 248 -0.69 14.62 -13.31
CA LEU A 248 -1.56 13.64 -13.95
C LEU A 248 -1.10 13.35 -15.38
N GLU A 249 -0.77 14.39 -16.15
CA GLU A 249 -0.27 14.27 -17.54
C GLU A 249 1.09 13.56 -17.59
N ALA A 250 2.01 13.85 -16.67
CA ALA A 250 3.29 13.15 -16.56
C ALA A 250 3.08 11.66 -16.23
N ALA A 251 2.17 11.33 -15.30
CA ALA A 251 1.83 9.95 -14.97
C ALA A 251 1.23 9.19 -16.16
N MET A 252 0.40 9.86 -16.98
CA MET A 252 -0.16 9.27 -18.21
C MET A 252 0.90 9.09 -19.32
N GLN A 253 1.93 9.95 -19.41
CA GLN A 253 3.03 9.80 -20.36
C GLN A 253 3.93 8.61 -20.00
N ASP A 254 4.25 8.44 -18.71
CA ASP A 254 5.00 7.28 -18.22
C ASP A 254 4.25 5.97 -18.49
N GLU A 255 2.92 5.96 -18.34
CA GLU A 255 2.07 4.84 -18.71
C GLU A 255 2.21 4.46 -20.16
N LYS A 256 2.12 5.44 -21.07
CA LYS A 256 2.21 5.21 -22.51
C LYS A 256 3.56 4.62 -22.92
N ALA A 257 4.64 5.09 -22.30
CA ALA A 257 6.00 4.58 -22.52
C ALA A 257 6.14 3.12 -22.03
N VAL A 258 5.52 2.77 -20.92
CA VAL A 258 5.53 1.41 -20.37
C VAL A 258 4.67 0.47 -21.23
N LEU A 259 3.49 0.91 -21.69
CA LEU A 259 2.63 0.14 -22.61
C LEU A 259 3.33 -0.16 -23.94
N GLU A 260 4.11 0.80 -24.48
CA GLU A 260 4.92 0.54 -25.68
C GLU A 260 6.00 -0.51 -25.43
N LYS A 261 6.70 -0.48 -24.28
CA LYS A 261 7.69 -1.51 -23.92
C LYS A 261 7.06 -2.89 -23.83
N VAL A 262 5.91 -3.00 -23.14
CA VAL A 262 5.18 -4.27 -23.02
C VAL A 262 4.70 -4.81 -24.37
N LYS A 263 4.21 -3.94 -25.27
CA LYS A 263 3.87 -4.33 -26.64
C LYS A 263 5.08 -4.84 -27.42
N ARG A 264 6.25 -4.21 -27.28
CA ARG A 264 7.50 -4.64 -27.93
C ARG A 264 7.99 -5.99 -27.40
N GLU A 265 7.91 -6.22 -26.07
CA GLU A 265 8.27 -7.51 -25.48
C GLU A 265 7.29 -8.63 -25.86
N LYS A 266 5.99 -8.36 -25.90
CA LYS A 266 4.97 -9.31 -26.34
C LYS A 266 5.15 -9.71 -27.81
N ASN A 267 5.52 -8.76 -28.68
CA ASN A 267 5.82 -9.02 -30.08
C ASN A 267 7.15 -9.77 -30.27
N ARG A 268 8.13 -9.60 -29.37
CA ARG A 268 9.38 -10.40 -29.37
C ARG A 268 9.13 -11.83 -28.91
N SER A 269 8.35 -12.03 -27.86
CA SER A 269 8.00 -13.38 -27.38
C SER A 269 7.09 -14.14 -28.34
N GLY A 270 6.20 -13.44 -29.08
CA GLY A 270 5.39 -14.01 -30.15
C GLY A 270 6.23 -14.48 -31.36
N LYS A 271 7.25 -13.72 -31.71
CA LYS A 271 8.19 -14.12 -32.81
C LYS A 271 9.09 -15.30 -32.45
N GLN A 272 9.47 -15.44 -31.16
CA GLN A 272 10.23 -16.61 -30.70
C GLN A 272 9.40 -17.91 -30.66
N LYS A 273 8.07 -17.83 -30.40
CA LYS A 273 7.18 -19.01 -30.47
C LYS A 273 6.92 -19.48 -31.89
N LEU A 274 6.99 -18.60 -32.87
CA LEU A 274 6.82 -18.98 -34.30
C LEU A 274 8.07 -19.60 -34.94
N GLN A 275 9.25 -19.47 -34.32
CA GLN A 275 10.50 -20.09 -34.83
C GLN A 275 10.78 -21.49 -34.24
N LYS A 276 9.94 -22.03 -33.34
CA LYS A 276 10.15 -23.33 -32.70
C LYS A 276 9.19 -24.45 -33.14
N ASN A 277 8.40 -24.26 -34.19
CA ASN A 277 7.50 -25.28 -34.74
C ASN A 277 7.88 -25.60 -36.19
N TRP A 278 9.14 -26.05 -36.43
CA TRP A 278 9.56 -26.78 -37.60
C TRP A 278 10.37 -27.98 -37.16
#